data_bc334aad81cb39cd10e0fbc99f7108e2
#
_entry.id   bc334aad81cb39cd10e0fbc99f7108e2
#
_cell.length_a   1.000
_cell.length_b   1.000
_cell.length_c   1.000
_cell.angle_alpha   90.00
_cell.angle_beta   90.00
_cell.angle_gamma   90.00
#
_symmetry.space_group_name_H-M   'P 1'
#
loop_
_entity.id
_entity.type
_entity.pdbx_description
1 polymer ?
#
loop_
_entity_poly.entity_id
_entity_poly.type
_entity_poly.pdbx_seq_one_letter_code
_entity_poly.pdbx_strand_id
1 'polypeptide(L)'
;GMDDTEGEDRSIPTVESIIPDNVATGFSTTGTITITFSKPIDKQTFTTDSDGQCSKNVQVSTDSFNTCLKLESTPDVPSKVWTLKPDTYNNKFPSGTTISIKIKKEIKDGYGTAMEADKSSAFTTETHCSTSSDCSWSQVTTVGDLTGRSGHSGLVFDKKMWLFGGYDNDSGFFKDVLSSPDTSSSTVGKWDNQTTVTVWSARDKHISLPYLGKMWVIGGKNSNYSNGINEVWSSSTGLTWDNQTLTNAFSTRLGHAGVVFKNKMWILGGRSENNFLNDVYSSSDGTNWTQESSSSSWSGRYGHSAVVYSDKIWIIGGDNGTSGNLNEVWNSSDGINWNQQTSLDNTTKNHSSVVFDGKIWVIGGDDSDGSPKRRYFTYDGSNWSSLLSPEKSDGSIAWSQRSSTLTLIFDNYLWVIGGYKGETSEKVLADVWKYGK
;
A
#
# COMPACT_ATOMS: atom_id res chain seq x y z
N GLY A 1 -44.59 -47.45 16.04
CA GLY A 1 -43.96 -46.49 15.17
C GLY A 1 -43.64 -45.25 15.98
N MET A 2 -42.40 -45.09 16.41
CA MET A 2 -41.91 -43.82 16.94
C MET A 2 -41.51 -43.00 15.73
N ASP A 3 -42.20 -41.90 15.50
CA ASP A 3 -41.89 -40.91 14.52
C ASP A 3 -40.99 -39.85 15.22
N ASP A 4 -39.68 -40.12 15.25
CA ASP A 4 -38.68 -39.16 15.72
C ASP A 4 -38.26 -38.25 14.58
N THR A 5 -39.21 -37.49 14.08
CA THR A 5 -38.88 -36.26 13.35
C THR A 5 -38.72 -35.12 14.35
N GLU A 6 -37.62 -35.10 15.11
CA GLU A 6 -37.11 -33.83 15.58
C GLU A 6 -36.91 -32.96 14.34
N GLY A 7 -37.76 -31.96 14.23
CA GLY A 7 -37.90 -31.17 12.99
C GLY A 7 -36.58 -30.52 12.58
N GLU A 8 -36.03 -31.02 11.48
CA GLU A 8 -34.90 -30.37 10.82
C GLU A 8 -35.23 -28.89 10.64
N ASP A 9 -34.41 -28.01 11.21
CA ASP A 9 -34.59 -26.56 11.01
C ASP A 9 -34.28 -26.19 9.54
N ARG A 10 -35.34 -26.10 8.75
CA ARG A 10 -35.30 -25.74 7.33
C ARG A 10 -35.40 -24.22 7.11
N SER A 11 -35.33 -23.40 8.15
CA SER A 11 -35.31 -21.96 8.02
C SER A 11 -34.09 -21.50 7.21
N ILE A 12 -34.23 -20.36 6.51
CA ILE A 12 -33.15 -19.75 5.75
C ILE A 12 -32.11 -19.21 6.74
N PRO A 13 -30.80 -19.50 6.57
CA PRO A 13 -29.78 -18.95 7.43
C PRO A 13 -29.66 -17.43 7.25
N THR A 14 -29.47 -16.71 8.34
CA THR A 14 -29.30 -15.25 8.37
C THR A 14 -28.11 -14.88 9.25
N VAL A 15 -27.56 -13.69 9.05
CA VAL A 15 -26.60 -13.08 9.96
C VAL A 15 -27.36 -12.38 11.07
N GLU A 16 -27.25 -12.87 12.31
CA GLU A 16 -27.89 -12.26 13.48
C GLU A 16 -27.13 -11.06 13.97
N SER A 17 -25.80 -11.12 13.99
CA SER A 17 -24.95 -10.00 14.42
C SER A 17 -23.59 -10.02 13.78
N ILE A 18 -23.02 -8.83 13.65
CA ILE A 18 -21.61 -8.58 13.32
C ILE A 18 -21.08 -7.63 14.40
N ILE A 19 -20.03 -8.03 15.12
CA ILE A 19 -19.35 -7.21 16.11
C ILE A 19 -17.95 -6.92 15.60
N PRO A 20 -17.48 -5.65 15.55
CA PRO A 20 -18.17 -4.43 16.06
C PRO A 20 -19.42 -4.10 15.25
N ASP A 21 -20.34 -3.37 15.90
CA ASP A 21 -21.60 -2.96 15.30
C ASP A 21 -21.37 -2.04 14.09
N ASN A 22 -22.33 -2.04 13.18
CA ASN A 22 -22.30 -1.14 12.03
C ASN A 22 -22.17 0.32 12.48
N VAL A 23 -21.28 1.07 11.82
CA VAL A 23 -20.89 2.46 12.10
C VAL A 23 -20.22 2.70 13.47
N ALA A 24 -19.81 1.64 14.18
CA ALA A 24 -19.00 1.79 15.39
C ALA A 24 -17.67 2.50 15.09
N THR A 25 -17.17 3.25 16.07
CA THR A 25 -15.89 3.98 15.98
C THR A 25 -14.96 3.62 17.13
N GLY A 26 -13.66 3.91 16.96
CA GLY A 26 -12.67 3.70 18.02
C GLY A 26 -12.41 2.22 18.32
N PHE A 27 -12.70 1.32 17.38
CA PHE A 27 -12.47 -0.11 17.56
C PHE A 27 -10.97 -0.40 17.63
N SER A 28 -10.56 -1.21 18.61
CA SER A 28 -9.15 -1.58 18.77
C SER A 28 -8.58 -2.24 17.52
N THR A 29 -7.40 -1.80 17.09
CA THR A 29 -6.71 -2.40 15.93
C THR A 29 -6.34 -3.87 16.16
N THR A 30 -6.26 -4.32 17.41
CA THR A 30 -6.01 -5.71 17.80
C THR A 30 -7.29 -6.50 18.08
N GLY A 31 -8.46 -5.88 17.95
CA GLY A 31 -9.74 -6.52 18.13
C GLY A 31 -10.06 -7.54 17.03
N THR A 32 -11.07 -8.36 17.28
CA THR A 32 -11.54 -9.38 16.34
C THR A 32 -12.95 -9.07 15.87
N ILE A 33 -13.26 -9.41 14.62
CA ILE A 33 -14.62 -9.37 14.10
C ILE A 33 -15.32 -10.68 14.50
N THR A 34 -16.52 -10.58 15.04
CA THR A 34 -17.34 -11.73 15.37
C THR A 34 -18.63 -11.71 14.55
N ILE A 35 -18.89 -12.79 13.79
CA ILE A 35 -20.09 -12.95 12.98
C ILE A 35 -20.91 -14.09 13.60
N THR A 36 -22.15 -13.81 13.97
CA THR A 36 -23.10 -14.82 14.49
C THR A 36 -24.21 -15.04 13.47
N PHE A 37 -24.39 -16.31 13.07
CA PHE A 37 -25.48 -16.72 12.20
C PHE A 37 -26.67 -17.25 13.02
N SER A 38 -27.86 -17.27 12.44
CA SER A 38 -29.08 -17.81 13.04
C SER A 38 -28.98 -19.33 13.32
N LYS A 39 -28.13 -20.02 12.57
CA LYS A 39 -27.90 -21.46 12.61
C LYS A 39 -26.49 -21.83 12.18
N PRO A 40 -26.05 -23.10 12.42
CA PRO A 40 -24.75 -23.56 11.92
C PRO A 40 -24.61 -23.45 10.42
N ILE A 41 -23.41 -23.00 9.98
CA ILE A 41 -23.07 -22.77 8.57
C ILE A 41 -22.14 -23.89 8.08
N ASP A 42 -22.34 -24.32 6.84
CA ASP A 42 -21.40 -25.20 6.14
C ASP A 42 -20.06 -24.48 5.97
N LYS A 43 -19.03 -25.02 6.62
CA LYS A 43 -17.68 -24.47 6.64
C LYS A 43 -17.07 -24.29 5.25
N GLN A 44 -17.46 -25.14 4.29
CA GLN A 44 -16.95 -25.05 2.91
C GLN A 44 -17.47 -23.80 2.18
N THR A 45 -18.58 -23.23 2.62
CA THR A 45 -19.14 -22.01 2.03
C THR A 45 -18.63 -20.74 2.71
N PHE A 46 -18.02 -20.84 3.90
CA PHE A 46 -17.39 -19.72 4.59
C PHE A 46 -15.95 -19.56 4.08
N THR A 47 -15.79 -18.87 2.98
CA THR A 47 -14.51 -18.67 2.29
C THR A 47 -14.04 -17.23 2.44
N THR A 48 -12.73 -17.04 2.64
CA THR A 48 -12.07 -15.72 2.80
C THR A 48 -11.01 -15.53 1.74
N ASP A 49 -10.72 -14.27 1.40
CA ASP A 49 -9.73 -13.92 0.40
C ASP A 49 -8.30 -14.26 0.84
N SER A 50 -7.48 -14.65 -0.13
CA SER A 50 -6.05 -14.95 0.04
C SER A 50 -5.15 -14.17 -0.92
N ASP A 51 -5.72 -13.56 -1.95
CA ASP A 51 -5.02 -12.88 -3.05
C ASP A 51 -5.40 -11.40 -3.21
N GLY A 52 -6.27 -10.88 -2.34
CA GLY A 52 -6.71 -9.49 -2.36
C GLY A 52 -7.84 -9.17 -3.35
N GLN A 53 -8.40 -10.16 -4.07
CA GLN A 53 -9.33 -9.91 -5.18
C GLN A 53 -10.79 -9.68 -4.79
N CYS A 54 -11.15 -9.78 -3.50
CA CYS A 54 -12.55 -9.69 -3.04
C CYS A 54 -13.49 -10.67 -3.79
N SER A 55 -13.04 -11.89 -3.98
CA SER A 55 -13.76 -12.91 -4.78
C SER A 55 -14.49 -13.96 -3.93
N LYS A 56 -14.29 -13.94 -2.62
CA LYS A 56 -14.80 -14.95 -1.69
C LYS A 56 -16.11 -14.52 -1.01
N ASN A 57 -16.72 -15.45 -0.26
CA ASN A 57 -18.04 -15.22 0.34
C ASN A 57 -18.00 -14.30 1.56
N VAL A 58 -16.87 -14.24 2.27
CA VAL A 58 -16.65 -13.31 3.38
C VAL A 58 -15.50 -12.39 3.04
N GLN A 59 -15.81 -11.12 2.90
CA GLN A 59 -14.88 -10.08 2.45
C GLN A 59 -14.72 -9.03 3.53
N VAL A 60 -13.48 -8.66 3.82
CA VAL A 60 -13.12 -7.57 4.71
C VAL A 60 -12.15 -6.66 3.98
N SER A 61 -12.45 -5.38 3.90
CA SER A 61 -11.70 -4.43 3.09
C SER A 61 -11.44 -3.13 3.85
N THR A 62 -10.32 -2.49 3.55
CA THR A 62 -9.90 -1.17 4.03
C THR A 62 -10.06 -0.07 2.99
N ASP A 63 -10.53 -0.43 1.77
CA ASP A 63 -10.55 0.45 0.61
C ASP A 63 -11.82 0.25 -0.25
N SER A 64 -12.98 0.07 0.40
CA SER A 64 -14.29 -0.08 -0.24
C SER A 64 -14.36 -1.25 -1.23
N PHE A 65 -13.73 -2.38 -0.88
CA PHE A 65 -13.66 -3.60 -1.69
C PHE A 65 -12.90 -3.46 -3.02
N ASN A 66 -12.01 -2.48 -3.13
CA ASN A 66 -11.01 -2.45 -4.19
C ASN A 66 -9.98 -3.57 -3.99
N THR A 67 -9.61 -3.80 -2.73
CA THR A 67 -8.85 -4.98 -2.29
C THR A 67 -9.46 -5.56 -1.03
N CYS A 68 -9.24 -6.86 -0.78
CA CYS A 68 -9.68 -7.52 0.43
C CYS A 68 -8.51 -8.05 1.24
N LEU A 69 -8.64 -7.97 2.56
CA LEU A 69 -7.65 -8.50 3.50
C LEU A 69 -7.65 -10.03 3.46
N LYS A 70 -6.47 -10.61 3.54
CA LYS A 70 -6.30 -11.99 3.94
C LYS A 70 -6.68 -12.12 5.42
N LEU A 71 -7.48 -13.13 5.76
CA LEU A 71 -8.05 -13.30 7.10
C LEU A 71 -7.66 -14.64 7.69
N GLU A 72 -7.49 -14.67 9.00
CA GLU A 72 -7.61 -15.88 9.80
C GLU A 72 -9.06 -15.97 10.31
N SER A 73 -9.73 -17.09 10.06
CA SER A 73 -11.11 -17.32 10.47
C SER A 73 -11.22 -18.58 11.31
N THR A 74 -11.93 -18.48 12.44
CA THR A 74 -12.12 -19.59 13.37
C THR A 74 -13.60 -19.71 13.70
N PRO A 75 -14.25 -20.87 13.38
CA PRO A 75 -15.60 -21.14 13.81
C PRO A 75 -15.62 -21.69 15.23
N ASP A 76 -16.74 -21.48 15.93
CA ASP A 76 -17.09 -22.26 17.11
C ASP A 76 -17.57 -23.69 16.73
N VAL A 77 -17.91 -24.48 17.69
CA VAL A 77 -18.65 -25.71 17.50
C VAL A 77 -20.08 -25.46 17.98
N PRO A 78 -21.06 -25.43 17.06
CA PRO A 78 -21.22 -26.14 15.77
C PRO A 78 -21.03 -25.27 14.51
N SER A 79 -20.24 -24.21 14.48
CA SER A 79 -20.02 -23.31 13.34
C SER A 79 -21.12 -22.26 13.13
N LYS A 80 -21.70 -21.82 14.24
CA LYS A 80 -22.70 -20.74 14.28
C LYS A 80 -22.03 -19.36 14.49
N VAL A 81 -20.94 -19.31 15.27
CA VAL A 81 -20.17 -18.10 15.57
C VAL A 81 -18.79 -18.20 14.92
N TRP A 82 -18.43 -17.18 14.15
CA TRP A 82 -17.15 -17.10 13.47
C TRP A 82 -16.36 -15.88 13.94
N THR A 83 -15.10 -16.10 14.27
CA THR A 83 -14.17 -15.05 14.67
C THR A 83 -13.15 -14.81 13.56
N LEU A 84 -12.97 -13.55 13.18
CA LEU A 84 -12.07 -13.12 12.12
C LEU A 84 -11.03 -12.14 12.66
N LYS A 85 -9.81 -12.28 12.20
CA LYS A 85 -8.74 -11.29 12.38
C LYS A 85 -7.90 -11.20 11.10
N PRO A 86 -7.27 -10.04 10.82
CA PRO A 86 -6.45 -9.92 9.64
C PRO A 86 -5.20 -10.80 9.77
N ASP A 87 -4.82 -11.47 8.69
CA ASP A 87 -3.56 -12.21 8.59
C ASP A 87 -2.42 -11.24 8.22
N THR A 88 -2.21 -10.25 9.08
CA THR A 88 -1.17 -9.23 9.01
C THR A 88 -0.15 -9.45 10.12
N TYR A 89 0.94 -8.68 10.10
CA TYR A 89 1.86 -8.66 11.21
C TYR A 89 1.14 -8.30 12.53
N ASN A 90 1.35 -9.07 13.58
CA ASN A 90 0.63 -8.95 14.87
C ASN A 90 -0.91 -8.98 14.76
N ASN A 91 -1.48 -9.47 13.67
CA ASN A 91 -2.92 -9.56 13.43
C ASN A 91 -3.67 -8.22 13.66
N LYS A 92 -3.06 -7.11 13.27
CA LYS A 92 -3.62 -5.77 13.45
C LYS A 92 -4.37 -5.27 12.22
N PHE A 93 -5.52 -4.66 12.45
CA PHE A 93 -6.16 -3.80 11.46
C PHE A 93 -5.38 -2.47 11.33
N PRO A 94 -5.40 -1.83 10.15
CA PRO A 94 -4.88 -0.48 10.02
C PRO A 94 -5.60 0.50 10.96
N SER A 95 -4.85 1.42 11.57
CA SER A 95 -5.40 2.45 12.44
C SER A 95 -6.14 3.55 11.67
N GLY A 96 -7.09 4.22 12.33
CA GLY A 96 -7.83 5.35 11.79
C GLY A 96 -8.56 5.05 10.48
N THR A 97 -8.96 3.79 10.26
CA THR A 97 -9.40 3.29 8.96
C THR A 97 -10.82 2.72 9.06
N THR A 98 -11.64 2.98 8.06
CA THR A 98 -12.94 2.32 7.92
C THR A 98 -12.72 0.90 7.40
N ILE A 99 -13.21 -0.07 8.15
CA ILE A 99 -13.19 -1.50 7.81
C ILE A 99 -14.58 -1.88 7.32
N SER A 100 -14.69 -2.30 6.07
CA SER A 100 -15.95 -2.73 5.46
C SER A 100 -16.02 -4.26 5.40
N ILE A 101 -17.18 -4.81 5.73
CA ILE A 101 -17.44 -6.25 5.76
C ILE A 101 -18.58 -6.56 4.80
N LYS A 102 -18.43 -7.60 4.00
CA LYS A 102 -19.49 -8.13 3.15
C LYS A 102 -19.57 -9.64 3.29
N ILE A 103 -20.74 -10.14 3.62
CA ILE A 103 -21.06 -11.57 3.68
C ILE A 103 -22.01 -11.86 2.55
N LYS A 104 -21.57 -12.67 1.60
CA LYS A 104 -22.31 -13.01 0.39
C LYS A 104 -23.43 -14.00 0.69
N LYS A 105 -24.52 -13.87 -0.05
CA LYS A 105 -25.69 -14.77 0.08
C LYS A 105 -25.40 -16.25 -0.27
N GLU A 106 -24.27 -16.53 -0.90
CA GLU A 106 -23.82 -17.88 -1.24
C GLU A 106 -23.37 -18.71 -0.01
N ILE A 107 -23.33 -18.11 1.19
CA ILE A 107 -23.16 -18.84 2.46
C ILE A 107 -24.37 -19.75 2.68
N LYS A 108 -24.12 -21.03 2.99
CA LYS A 108 -25.14 -22.07 3.15
C LYS A 108 -25.09 -22.71 4.53
N ASP A 109 -26.24 -23.23 4.95
CA ASP A 109 -26.31 -24.13 6.11
C ASP A 109 -25.90 -25.57 5.73
N GLY A 110 -25.93 -26.49 6.71
CA GLY A 110 -25.58 -27.89 6.51
C GLY A 110 -26.54 -28.66 5.58
N TYR A 111 -27.69 -28.08 5.25
CA TYR A 111 -28.66 -28.65 4.31
C TYR A 111 -28.53 -28.10 2.90
N GLY A 112 -27.59 -27.18 2.70
CA GLY A 112 -27.34 -26.51 1.40
C GLY A 112 -28.26 -25.33 1.13
N THR A 113 -29.00 -24.85 2.12
CA THR A 113 -29.85 -23.66 2.00
C THR A 113 -28.98 -22.40 2.11
N ALA A 114 -29.00 -21.57 1.09
CA ALA A 114 -28.26 -20.31 1.05
C ALA A 114 -29.01 -19.16 1.75
N MET A 115 -28.27 -18.12 2.15
CA MET A 115 -28.85 -16.86 2.61
C MET A 115 -29.66 -16.21 1.50
N GLU A 116 -30.64 -15.39 1.87
CA GLU A 116 -31.52 -14.71 0.91
C GLU A 116 -30.85 -13.51 0.25
N ALA A 117 -30.02 -12.78 0.99
CA ALA A 117 -29.34 -11.58 0.54
C ALA A 117 -27.95 -11.43 1.16
N ASP A 118 -27.09 -10.65 0.51
CA ASP A 118 -25.80 -10.21 1.05
C ASP A 118 -26.02 -9.37 2.33
N LYS A 119 -25.10 -9.51 3.29
CA LYS A 119 -25.07 -8.68 4.50
C LYS A 119 -23.80 -7.84 4.49
N SER A 120 -23.95 -6.54 4.70
CA SER A 120 -22.83 -5.60 4.82
C SER A 120 -22.83 -4.90 6.17
N SER A 121 -21.64 -4.55 6.63
CA SER A 121 -21.38 -3.75 7.83
C SER A 121 -20.07 -3.00 7.66
N ALA A 122 -19.88 -1.93 8.41
CA ALA A 122 -18.62 -1.20 8.46
C ALA A 122 -18.41 -0.61 9.86
N PHE A 123 -17.16 -0.49 10.27
CA PHE A 123 -16.74 0.18 11.50
C PHE A 123 -15.44 0.93 11.26
N THR A 124 -15.05 1.83 12.17
CA THR A 124 -13.80 2.56 12.08
C THR A 124 -12.90 2.20 13.26
N THR A 125 -11.64 1.89 12.95
CA THR A 125 -10.63 1.59 13.97
C THR A 125 -10.19 2.86 14.71
N GLU A 126 -9.64 2.66 15.90
CA GLU A 126 -9.00 3.72 16.67
C GLU A 126 -7.85 4.36 15.88
N THR A 127 -7.59 5.65 16.12
CA THR A 127 -6.40 6.31 15.60
C THR A 127 -5.18 5.91 16.43
N HIS A 128 -4.07 5.67 15.76
CA HIS A 128 -2.81 5.34 16.44
C HIS A 128 -2.23 6.56 17.17
N CYS A 129 -2.33 7.73 16.52
CA CYS A 129 -1.88 9.03 17.03
C CYS A 129 -3.09 9.92 17.28
N SER A 130 -3.71 9.81 18.45
CA SER A 130 -4.91 10.59 18.79
C SER A 130 -4.62 12.09 18.95
N THR A 131 -3.40 12.43 19.35
CA THR A 131 -2.87 13.80 19.37
C THR A 131 -1.46 13.84 18.80
N SER A 132 -0.99 15.02 18.42
CA SER A 132 0.38 15.20 17.91
C SER A 132 1.47 14.88 18.95
N SER A 133 1.11 14.87 20.22
CA SER A 133 2.01 14.53 21.33
C SER A 133 2.09 13.04 21.64
N ASP A 134 1.15 12.23 21.12
CA ASP A 134 1.11 10.80 21.41
C ASP A 134 2.09 9.99 20.57
N CYS A 135 2.49 10.52 19.43
CA CYS A 135 3.39 9.87 18.49
C CYS A 135 4.64 10.70 18.26
N SER A 136 5.73 10.03 18.03
CA SER A 136 7.01 10.65 17.73
C SER A 136 7.82 9.83 16.75
N TRP A 137 8.85 10.44 16.18
CA TRP A 137 9.83 9.76 15.34
C TRP A 137 10.88 9.07 16.21
N SER A 138 11.20 7.85 15.88
CA SER A 138 12.31 7.10 16.47
C SER A 138 13.17 6.47 15.39
N GLN A 139 14.50 6.53 15.58
CA GLN A 139 15.43 5.84 14.69
C GLN A 139 15.47 4.36 15.05
N VAL A 140 15.42 3.52 14.02
CA VAL A 140 15.56 2.08 14.15
C VAL A 140 17.01 1.74 13.85
N THR A 141 17.72 1.08 14.79
CA THR A 141 19.06 0.58 14.53
C THR A 141 18.98 -0.52 13.47
N THR A 142 19.68 -0.31 12.35
CA THR A 142 19.70 -1.28 11.25
C THR A 142 20.92 -2.19 11.38
N VAL A 143 20.69 -3.47 11.10
CA VAL A 143 21.73 -4.49 10.96
C VAL A 143 21.46 -5.31 9.69
N GLY A 144 22.49 -5.91 9.10
CA GLY A 144 22.35 -6.74 7.91
C GLY A 144 22.72 -6.00 6.62
N ASP A 145 22.04 -6.30 5.54
CA ASP A 145 22.46 -5.98 4.16
C ASP A 145 21.98 -4.63 3.62
N LEU A 146 21.25 -3.83 4.42
CA LEU A 146 20.80 -2.51 3.99
C LEU A 146 21.97 -1.53 3.91
N THR A 147 22.23 -1.04 2.70
CA THR A 147 23.21 0.02 2.43
C THR A 147 22.52 1.29 1.99
N GLY A 148 23.22 2.44 2.05
CA GLY A 148 22.71 3.74 1.61
C GLY A 148 22.24 3.71 0.16
N ARG A 149 21.04 4.21 -0.08
CA ARG A 149 20.44 4.25 -1.43
C ARG A 149 19.30 5.23 -1.56
N SER A 150 19.02 5.61 -2.79
CA SER A 150 17.87 6.44 -3.17
C SER A 150 17.16 5.86 -4.39
N GLY A 151 15.93 6.28 -4.66
CA GLY A 151 15.16 5.84 -5.82
C GLY A 151 14.82 4.34 -5.82
N HIS A 152 14.98 3.68 -4.67
CA HIS A 152 14.49 2.33 -4.43
C HIS A 152 12.98 2.34 -4.24
N SER A 153 12.36 1.20 -4.44
CA SER A 153 10.95 0.98 -4.12
C SER A 153 10.79 -0.09 -3.04
N GLY A 154 9.60 -0.24 -2.51
CA GLY A 154 9.31 -1.27 -1.53
C GLY A 154 7.83 -1.39 -1.25
N LEU A 155 7.48 -2.43 -0.53
CA LEU A 155 6.10 -2.76 -0.18
C LEU A 155 6.07 -3.65 1.06
N VAL A 156 4.88 -3.85 1.60
CA VAL A 156 4.62 -4.85 2.64
C VAL A 156 3.97 -6.07 1.98
N PHE A 157 4.55 -7.22 2.20
CA PHE A 157 4.06 -8.47 1.67
C PHE A 157 4.45 -9.63 2.59
N ASP A 158 3.53 -10.57 2.80
CA ASP A 158 3.73 -11.74 3.65
C ASP A 158 4.33 -11.38 5.02
N LYS A 159 3.73 -10.39 5.68
CA LYS A 159 4.09 -9.90 7.03
C LYS A 159 5.51 -9.33 7.15
N LYS A 160 6.12 -8.93 6.04
CA LYS A 160 7.46 -8.34 5.99
C LYS A 160 7.45 -7.03 5.20
N MET A 161 8.39 -6.16 5.52
CA MET A 161 8.77 -5.07 4.63
C MET A 161 9.77 -5.60 3.60
N TRP A 162 9.59 -5.19 2.35
CA TRP A 162 10.45 -5.51 1.23
C TRP A 162 10.99 -4.23 0.59
N LEU A 163 12.22 -4.29 0.13
CA LEU A 163 12.91 -3.20 -0.54
C LEU A 163 13.61 -3.72 -1.79
N PHE A 164 13.51 -2.97 -2.89
CA PHE A 164 13.98 -3.36 -4.21
C PHE A 164 14.88 -2.29 -4.82
N GLY A 165 16.07 -2.68 -5.29
CA GLY A 165 16.94 -1.86 -6.09
C GLY A 165 17.34 -0.53 -5.47
N GLY A 166 17.39 0.49 -6.32
CA GLY A 166 17.83 1.84 -5.97
C GLY A 166 19.18 2.19 -6.57
N TYR A 167 19.74 3.29 -6.13
CA TYR A 167 20.99 3.85 -6.64
C TYR A 167 21.83 4.50 -5.54
N ASP A 168 23.13 4.32 -5.65
CA ASP A 168 24.15 5.04 -4.89
C ASP A 168 25.22 5.54 -5.86
N ASN A 169 25.72 6.75 -5.66
CA ASN A 169 26.72 7.36 -6.55
C ASN A 169 28.05 6.56 -6.61
N ASP A 170 28.42 5.91 -5.53
CA ASP A 170 29.68 5.17 -5.43
C ASP A 170 29.53 3.71 -5.88
N SER A 171 28.37 3.10 -5.60
CA SER A 171 28.11 1.68 -5.88
C SER A 171 27.30 1.45 -7.15
N GLY A 172 26.65 2.51 -7.71
CA GLY A 172 25.80 2.42 -8.89
C GLY A 172 24.39 1.92 -8.60
N PHE A 173 23.79 1.28 -9.58
CA PHE A 173 22.44 0.73 -9.47
C PHE A 173 22.44 -0.61 -8.71
N PHE A 174 21.45 -0.77 -7.85
CA PHE A 174 21.22 -2.00 -7.12
C PHE A 174 20.19 -2.91 -7.83
N LYS A 175 20.35 -4.21 -7.63
CA LYS A 175 19.41 -5.24 -8.10
C LYS A 175 18.94 -6.16 -6.98
N ASP A 176 19.34 -5.85 -5.77
CA ASP A 176 19.02 -6.66 -4.61
C ASP A 176 17.56 -6.57 -4.21
N VAL A 177 17.11 -7.64 -3.60
CA VAL A 177 15.81 -7.79 -2.96
C VAL A 177 16.09 -7.96 -1.48
N LEU A 178 15.76 -6.97 -0.69
CA LEU A 178 15.95 -7.01 0.76
C LEU A 178 14.60 -7.22 1.45
N SER A 179 14.59 -8.01 2.51
CA SER A 179 13.43 -8.10 3.39
C SER A 179 13.82 -7.86 4.83
N SER A 180 12.96 -7.20 5.56
CA SER A 180 13.01 -7.14 7.01
C SER A 180 12.23 -8.33 7.56
N PRO A 181 12.86 -9.18 8.38
CA PRO A 181 12.19 -10.36 8.89
C PRO A 181 11.00 -10.00 9.76
N ASP A 182 10.10 -10.95 9.88
CA ASP A 182 9.05 -10.99 10.87
C ASP A 182 9.66 -10.72 12.26
N THR A 183 9.21 -9.67 12.94
CA THR A 183 9.79 -9.20 14.20
C THR A 183 9.31 -9.95 15.44
N SER A 184 8.86 -11.17 15.31
CA SER A 184 8.68 -12.08 16.46
C SER A 184 9.98 -12.29 17.26
N SER A 185 11.11 -11.89 16.70
CA SER A 185 12.38 -11.72 17.38
C SER A 185 12.72 -10.23 17.50
N SER A 186 13.38 -9.81 18.55
CA SER A 186 13.82 -8.46 18.90
C SER A 186 14.69 -7.71 17.87
N THR A 187 14.68 -8.14 16.60
CA THR A 187 15.52 -7.63 15.51
C THR A 187 14.73 -6.79 14.51
N VAL A 188 13.88 -5.89 15.00
CA VAL A 188 13.32 -4.82 14.18
C VAL A 188 14.51 -4.03 13.62
N GLY A 189 14.62 -3.98 12.30
CA GLY A 189 15.73 -3.30 11.65
C GLY A 189 16.78 -4.23 11.01
N LYS A 190 16.63 -5.53 11.12
CA LYS A 190 17.45 -6.47 10.35
C LYS A 190 16.92 -6.53 8.91
N TRP A 191 17.83 -6.36 7.96
CA TRP A 191 17.55 -6.50 6.54
C TRP A 191 18.41 -7.61 5.95
N ASP A 192 17.76 -8.60 5.37
CA ASP A 192 18.40 -9.76 4.78
C ASP A 192 18.26 -9.71 3.26
N ASN A 193 19.36 -9.99 2.55
CA ASN A 193 19.35 -10.13 1.10
C ASN A 193 18.70 -11.46 0.71
N GLN A 194 17.60 -11.38 -0.04
CA GLN A 194 16.83 -12.53 -0.53
C GLN A 194 17.19 -12.91 -1.96
N THR A 195 18.04 -12.15 -2.64
CA THR A 195 18.38 -12.39 -4.04
C THR A 195 19.37 -13.54 -4.14
N THR A 196 18.89 -14.72 -4.50
CA THR A 196 19.72 -15.91 -4.74
C THR A 196 20.14 -16.06 -6.20
N VAL A 197 19.25 -15.68 -7.11
CA VAL A 197 19.49 -15.64 -8.56
C VAL A 197 19.00 -14.31 -9.07
N THR A 198 19.86 -13.57 -9.75
CA THR A 198 19.44 -12.29 -10.32
C THR A 198 18.54 -12.50 -11.50
N VAL A 199 17.42 -11.84 -11.49
CA VAL A 199 16.42 -11.99 -12.50
C VAL A 199 16.16 -10.69 -13.25
N TRP A 200 16.08 -9.54 -12.59
CA TRP A 200 15.91 -8.23 -13.23
C TRP A 200 17.19 -7.38 -13.15
N SER A 201 17.34 -6.48 -14.11
CA SER A 201 18.51 -5.59 -14.17
C SER A 201 18.51 -4.59 -13.00
N ALA A 202 19.69 -4.28 -12.48
CA ALA A 202 19.86 -3.24 -11.45
C ALA A 202 19.21 -1.94 -11.91
N ARG A 203 18.36 -1.31 -11.07
CA ARG A 203 17.53 -0.17 -11.45
C ARG A 203 17.14 0.73 -10.29
N ASP A 204 16.82 1.98 -10.62
CA ASP A 204 16.18 2.93 -9.72
C ASP A 204 14.92 3.55 -10.37
N LYS A 205 14.17 4.34 -9.59
CA LYS A 205 12.97 5.08 -10.03
C LYS A 205 11.89 4.21 -10.68
N HIS A 206 11.88 2.94 -10.32
CA HIS A 206 10.82 1.97 -10.59
C HIS A 206 9.77 2.03 -9.48
N ILE A 207 8.63 1.41 -9.70
CA ILE A 207 7.61 1.21 -8.68
C ILE A 207 7.51 -0.27 -8.29
N SER A 208 6.98 -0.52 -7.11
CA SER A 208 6.59 -1.87 -6.68
C SER A 208 5.20 -1.86 -6.07
N LEU A 209 4.42 -2.91 -6.37
CA LEU A 209 3.03 -3.06 -5.94
C LEU A 209 2.78 -4.47 -5.44
N PRO A 210 2.04 -4.66 -4.33
CA PRO A 210 1.50 -5.96 -3.94
C PRO A 210 0.18 -6.18 -4.70
N TYR A 211 0.09 -7.25 -5.49
CA TYR A 211 -1.11 -7.54 -6.27
C TYR A 211 -1.22 -9.03 -6.62
N LEU A 212 -2.41 -9.60 -6.58
CA LEU A 212 -2.68 -11.01 -6.91
C LEU A 212 -1.79 -12.00 -6.14
N GLY A 213 -1.56 -11.76 -4.84
CA GLY A 213 -0.70 -12.61 -4.03
C GLY A 213 0.77 -12.62 -4.45
N LYS A 214 1.22 -11.59 -5.17
CA LYS A 214 2.59 -11.41 -5.65
C LYS A 214 3.09 -10.00 -5.38
N MET A 215 4.41 -9.87 -5.38
CA MET A 215 5.11 -8.60 -5.45
C MET A 215 5.44 -8.31 -6.92
N TRP A 216 5.26 -7.07 -7.34
CA TRP A 216 5.49 -6.62 -8.72
C TRP A 216 6.53 -5.49 -8.72
N VAL A 217 7.46 -5.52 -9.67
CA VAL A 217 8.45 -4.48 -9.93
C VAL A 217 8.28 -4.01 -11.38
N ILE A 218 8.09 -2.70 -11.58
CA ILE A 218 7.62 -2.15 -12.87
C ILE A 218 8.46 -0.95 -13.26
N GLY A 219 9.05 -0.99 -14.45
CA GLY A 219 9.74 0.14 -15.07
C GLY A 219 11.06 0.53 -14.39
N GLY A 220 11.32 1.83 -14.36
CA GLY A 220 12.54 2.41 -13.81
C GLY A 220 13.60 2.73 -14.87
N LYS A 221 14.84 2.93 -14.45
CA LYS A 221 15.99 3.11 -15.34
C LYS A 221 17.23 2.38 -14.81
N ASN A 222 18.21 2.19 -15.67
CA ASN A 222 19.54 1.69 -15.31
C ASN A 222 20.63 2.34 -16.19
N SER A 223 21.87 1.87 -16.08
CA SER A 223 22.99 2.38 -16.86
C SER A 223 22.83 2.21 -18.38
N ASN A 224 22.15 1.15 -18.82
CA ASN A 224 21.94 0.86 -20.24
C ASN A 224 20.70 1.56 -20.81
N TYR A 225 19.72 1.84 -19.95
CA TYR A 225 18.40 2.37 -20.31
C TYR A 225 18.09 3.61 -19.45
N SER A 226 18.87 4.66 -19.64
CA SER A 226 18.73 5.94 -18.92
C SER A 226 17.40 6.64 -19.17
N ASN A 227 16.76 6.32 -20.31
CA ASN A 227 15.49 6.91 -20.74
C ASN A 227 14.26 6.13 -20.26
N GLY A 228 14.48 5.07 -19.51
CA GLY A 228 13.42 4.27 -18.90
C GLY A 228 13.33 2.83 -19.44
N ILE A 229 12.63 2.02 -18.68
CA ILE A 229 12.39 0.59 -18.91
C ILE A 229 10.88 0.37 -18.90
N ASN A 230 10.39 -0.62 -19.65
CA ASN A 230 8.97 -1.03 -19.63
C ASN A 230 8.77 -2.48 -19.18
N GLU A 231 9.77 -3.08 -18.56
CA GLU A 231 9.67 -4.44 -18.03
C GLU A 231 8.77 -4.50 -16.79
N VAL A 232 8.08 -5.61 -16.66
CA VAL A 232 7.27 -5.98 -15.51
C VAL A 232 7.72 -7.33 -14.98
N TRP A 233 8.07 -7.37 -13.72
CA TRP A 233 8.53 -8.56 -13.02
C TRP A 233 7.63 -8.88 -11.84
N SER A 234 7.39 -10.15 -11.57
CA SER A 234 6.61 -10.57 -10.41
C SER A 234 7.23 -11.74 -9.66
N SER A 235 6.95 -11.80 -8.36
CA SER A 235 7.38 -12.88 -7.48
C SER A 235 6.35 -13.14 -6.38
N SER A 236 6.09 -14.39 -6.07
CA SER A 236 5.29 -14.78 -4.90
C SER A 236 6.13 -15.01 -3.63
N THR A 237 7.46 -15.09 -3.76
CA THR A 237 8.36 -15.44 -2.67
C THR A 237 9.46 -14.42 -2.39
N GLY A 238 9.78 -13.57 -3.38
CA GLY A 238 10.94 -12.68 -3.35
C GLY A 238 12.26 -13.35 -3.73
N LEU A 239 12.30 -14.67 -3.88
CA LEU A 239 13.49 -15.44 -4.21
C LEU A 239 13.66 -15.66 -5.71
N THR A 240 12.56 -15.90 -6.40
CA THR A 240 12.50 -16.10 -7.85
C THR A 240 11.54 -15.10 -8.46
N TRP A 241 11.92 -14.52 -9.60
CA TRP A 241 11.17 -13.48 -10.29
C TRP A 241 10.91 -13.87 -11.74
N ASP A 242 9.68 -13.67 -12.19
CA ASP A 242 9.24 -13.96 -13.55
C ASP A 242 9.06 -12.66 -14.34
N ASN A 243 9.75 -12.55 -15.49
CA ASN A 243 9.52 -11.47 -16.44
C ASN A 243 8.21 -11.72 -17.17
N GLN A 244 7.32 -10.73 -17.13
CA GLN A 244 6.05 -10.81 -17.82
C GLN A 244 6.21 -10.42 -19.28
N THR A 245 5.73 -11.26 -20.19
CA THR A 245 5.63 -10.91 -21.62
C THR A 245 4.45 -9.97 -21.79
N LEU A 246 4.73 -8.70 -22.10
CA LEU A 246 3.71 -7.68 -22.18
C LEU A 246 2.99 -7.67 -23.52
N THR A 247 1.67 -7.53 -23.48
CA THR A 247 0.85 -7.16 -24.64
C THR A 247 0.30 -5.75 -24.43
N ASN A 248 0.25 -4.95 -25.50
CA ASN A 248 -0.11 -3.53 -25.43
C ASN A 248 0.71 -2.75 -24.40
N ALA A 249 2.02 -3.01 -24.39
CA ALA A 249 2.93 -2.45 -23.42
C ALA A 249 2.90 -0.92 -23.40
N PHE A 250 2.95 -0.36 -22.20
CA PHE A 250 3.23 1.05 -21.99
C PHE A 250 4.65 1.40 -22.46
N SER A 251 4.91 2.67 -22.80
CA SER A 251 6.25 3.12 -23.19
C SER A 251 7.24 2.95 -22.03
N THR A 252 8.53 2.83 -22.37
CA THR A 252 9.60 2.87 -21.36
C THR A 252 9.45 4.09 -20.48
N ARG A 253 9.63 3.95 -19.17
CA ARG A 253 9.45 5.06 -18.24
C ARG A 253 10.18 4.92 -16.91
N LEU A 254 10.47 6.07 -16.33
CA LEU A 254 11.05 6.21 -14.99
C LEU A 254 10.30 7.28 -14.20
N GLY A 255 10.37 7.20 -12.88
CA GLY A 255 9.75 8.19 -11.99
C GLY A 255 8.24 8.33 -12.18
N HIS A 256 7.61 7.30 -12.71
CA HIS A 256 6.15 7.16 -12.74
C HIS A 256 5.62 6.79 -11.36
N ALA A 257 4.35 6.97 -11.15
CA ALA A 257 3.66 6.48 -9.96
C ALA A 257 2.78 5.28 -10.29
N GLY A 258 2.39 4.53 -9.28
CA GLY A 258 1.46 3.41 -9.45
C GLY A 258 0.74 3.09 -8.16
N VAL A 259 -0.45 2.53 -8.32
CA VAL A 259 -1.32 2.08 -7.24
C VAL A 259 -2.04 0.80 -7.62
N VAL A 260 -2.56 0.11 -6.62
CA VAL A 260 -3.59 -0.93 -6.82
C VAL A 260 -4.94 -0.28 -6.52
N PHE A 261 -5.84 -0.29 -7.50
CA PHE A 261 -7.16 0.33 -7.39
C PHE A 261 -8.18 -0.42 -8.24
N LYS A 262 -9.37 -0.67 -7.68
CA LYS A 262 -10.47 -1.42 -8.34
C LYS A 262 -9.98 -2.72 -8.96
N ASN A 263 -9.25 -3.51 -8.18
CA ASN A 263 -8.70 -4.81 -8.57
C ASN A 263 -7.82 -4.78 -9.85
N LYS A 264 -7.10 -3.68 -10.06
CA LYS A 264 -6.12 -3.51 -11.11
C LYS A 264 -4.87 -2.83 -10.58
N MET A 265 -3.74 -3.11 -11.19
CA MET A 265 -2.55 -2.26 -11.08
C MET A 265 -2.68 -1.08 -12.04
N TRP A 266 -2.29 0.10 -11.59
CA TRP A 266 -2.33 1.34 -12.37
C TRP A 266 -0.94 1.93 -12.47
N ILE A 267 -0.60 2.43 -13.65
CA ILE A 267 0.62 3.19 -13.93
C ILE A 267 0.23 4.58 -14.40
N LEU A 268 0.83 5.60 -13.80
CA LEU A 268 0.47 6.99 -13.94
C LEU A 268 1.69 7.81 -14.33
N GLY A 269 1.70 8.38 -15.53
CA GLY A 269 2.72 9.30 -16.00
C GLY A 269 4.14 8.75 -15.96
N GLY A 270 5.09 9.59 -15.53
CA GLY A 270 6.50 9.35 -15.56
C GLY A 270 7.21 10.13 -16.67
N ARG A 271 8.44 9.75 -16.97
CA ARG A 271 9.23 10.31 -18.07
C ARG A 271 9.81 9.21 -18.95
N SER A 272 9.70 9.38 -20.25
CA SER A 272 10.36 8.56 -21.26
C SER A 272 11.20 9.49 -22.15
N GLU A 273 12.51 9.27 -22.20
CA GLU A 273 13.45 10.20 -22.85
C GLU A 273 13.29 11.62 -22.28
N ASN A 274 12.91 12.57 -23.14
CA ASN A 274 12.63 13.96 -22.77
C ASN A 274 11.13 14.25 -22.62
N ASN A 275 10.27 13.24 -22.77
CA ASN A 275 8.83 13.39 -22.71
C ASN A 275 8.30 13.16 -21.31
N PHE A 276 7.63 14.16 -20.77
CA PHE A 276 6.85 14.06 -19.54
C PHE A 276 5.49 13.49 -19.88
N LEU A 277 5.12 12.39 -19.24
CA LEU A 277 3.94 11.61 -19.59
C LEU A 277 2.76 11.97 -18.68
N ASN A 278 1.56 11.99 -19.26
CA ASN A 278 0.28 12.13 -18.55
C ASN A 278 -0.71 11.05 -18.99
N ASP A 279 -0.21 9.96 -19.55
CA ASP A 279 -0.98 8.78 -19.87
C ASP A 279 -1.23 7.93 -18.63
N VAL A 280 -2.26 7.12 -18.71
CA VAL A 280 -2.66 6.20 -17.63
C VAL A 280 -2.88 4.82 -18.22
N TYR A 281 -2.26 3.82 -17.61
CA TYR A 281 -2.42 2.41 -17.95
C TYR A 281 -2.93 1.61 -16.76
N SER A 282 -3.71 0.58 -17.04
CA SER A 282 -4.13 -0.40 -16.03
C SER A 282 -3.95 -1.83 -16.51
N SER A 283 -3.78 -2.75 -15.57
CA SER A 283 -3.74 -4.19 -15.83
C SER A 283 -4.36 -4.97 -14.68
N SER A 284 -5.15 -5.98 -15.01
CA SER A 284 -5.69 -6.94 -14.05
C SER A 284 -4.87 -8.23 -13.90
N ASP A 285 -3.83 -8.40 -14.70
CA ASP A 285 -3.01 -9.63 -14.72
C ASP A 285 -1.49 -9.37 -14.78
N GLY A 286 -1.07 -8.12 -15.01
CA GLY A 286 0.33 -7.73 -15.15
C GLY A 286 0.96 -7.98 -16.51
N THR A 287 0.25 -8.63 -17.44
CA THR A 287 0.70 -8.92 -18.80
C THR A 287 -0.04 -8.10 -19.86
N ASN A 288 -1.35 -8.00 -19.70
CA ASN A 288 -2.21 -7.24 -20.61
C ASN A 288 -2.44 -5.84 -19.99
N TRP A 289 -1.93 -4.81 -20.66
CA TRP A 289 -2.06 -3.44 -20.22
C TRP A 289 -2.99 -2.66 -21.13
N THR A 290 -3.97 -1.98 -20.54
CA THR A 290 -4.92 -1.12 -21.23
C THR A 290 -4.54 0.31 -21.01
N GLN A 291 -4.42 1.10 -22.09
CA GLN A 291 -4.32 2.55 -21.99
C GLN A 291 -5.70 3.14 -21.69
N GLU A 292 -5.91 3.53 -20.45
CA GLU A 292 -7.16 4.11 -19.97
C GLU A 292 -7.30 5.56 -20.39
N SER A 293 -6.17 6.28 -20.47
CA SER A 293 -6.08 7.64 -21.00
C SER A 293 -4.76 7.84 -21.73
N SER A 294 -4.80 8.45 -22.92
CA SER A 294 -3.61 8.85 -23.65
C SER A 294 -3.12 10.25 -23.24
N SER A 295 -3.99 11.05 -22.63
CA SER A 295 -3.68 12.40 -22.15
C SER A 295 -4.69 12.82 -21.09
N SER A 296 -4.26 12.74 -19.84
CA SER A 296 -5.07 13.13 -18.69
C SER A 296 -5.15 14.66 -18.54
N SER A 297 -6.05 15.15 -17.68
CA SER A 297 -6.23 16.59 -17.43
C SER A 297 -5.05 17.25 -16.73
N TRP A 298 -4.25 16.46 -15.98
CA TRP A 298 -3.01 16.95 -15.38
C TRP A 298 -1.85 16.95 -16.37
N SER A 299 -0.91 17.87 -16.19
CA SER A 299 0.28 17.99 -17.07
C SER A 299 1.18 16.76 -16.95
N GLY A 300 1.83 16.35 -18.04
CA GLY A 300 2.85 15.30 -18.04
C GLY A 300 3.89 15.57 -16.95
N ARG A 301 4.22 14.55 -16.15
CA ARG A 301 5.08 14.72 -14.96
C ARG A 301 5.81 13.45 -14.56
N TYR A 302 6.95 13.63 -13.87
CA TYR A 302 7.69 12.54 -13.22
C TYR A 302 8.05 12.93 -11.79
N GLY A 303 8.43 11.93 -10.98
CA GLY A 303 8.78 12.15 -9.58
C GLY A 303 7.61 12.61 -8.71
N HIS A 304 6.39 12.47 -9.23
CA HIS A 304 5.16 12.59 -8.45
C HIS A 304 4.89 11.30 -7.68
N SER A 305 4.01 11.35 -6.72
CA SER A 305 3.52 10.18 -6.00
C SER A 305 2.05 9.93 -6.25
N ALA A 306 1.59 8.71 -5.97
CA ALA A 306 0.17 8.37 -5.98
C ALA A 306 -0.18 7.51 -4.78
N VAL A 307 -1.40 7.71 -4.26
CA VAL A 307 -1.99 6.91 -3.18
C VAL A 307 -3.46 6.67 -3.48
N VAL A 308 -4.04 5.66 -2.84
CA VAL A 308 -5.49 5.45 -2.80
C VAL A 308 -5.99 5.96 -1.45
N TYR A 309 -6.91 6.92 -1.50
CA TYR A 309 -7.50 7.53 -0.32
C TYR A 309 -8.97 7.88 -0.57
N SER A 310 -9.86 7.55 0.36
CA SER A 310 -11.31 7.77 0.24
C SER A 310 -11.88 7.32 -1.11
N ASP A 311 -11.54 6.09 -1.49
CA ASP A 311 -12.00 5.41 -2.72
C ASP A 311 -11.65 6.16 -4.03
N LYS A 312 -10.53 6.87 -4.02
CA LYS A 312 -9.98 7.59 -5.18
C LYS A 312 -8.49 7.39 -5.28
N ILE A 313 -7.98 7.44 -6.52
CA ILE A 313 -6.55 7.62 -6.77
C ILE A 313 -6.22 9.11 -6.60
N TRP A 314 -5.16 9.41 -5.89
CA TRP A 314 -4.62 10.76 -5.73
C TRP A 314 -3.24 10.84 -6.35
N ILE A 315 -2.97 11.88 -7.13
CA ILE A 315 -1.67 12.24 -7.69
C ILE A 315 -1.21 13.53 -7.04
N ILE A 316 0.05 13.57 -6.60
CA ILE A 316 0.59 14.66 -5.80
C ILE A 316 1.91 15.12 -6.38
N GLY A 317 2.05 16.41 -6.66
CA GLY A 317 3.29 17.08 -7.05
C GLY A 317 3.94 16.55 -8.32
N GLY A 318 5.26 16.44 -8.30
CA GLY A 318 6.09 16.04 -9.44
C GLY A 318 6.75 17.23 -10.14
N ASP A 319 7.31 16.97 -11.31
CA ASP A 319 7.97 17.96 -12.17
C ASP A 319 7.48 17.76 -13.61
N ASN A 320 7.06 18.81 -14.26
CA ASN A 320 6.55 18.78 -15.64
C ASN A 320 7.55 19.32 -16.68
N GLY A 321 8.77 19.64 -16.26
CA GLY A 321 9.82 20.13 -17.13
C GLY A 321 9.64 21.57 -17.65
N THR A 322 8.44 22.12 -17.63
CA THR A 322 8.13 23.48 -18.13
C THR A 322 8.03 24.47 -16.98
N SER A 323 7.19 24.16 -15.99
CA SER A 323 7.04 24.99 -14.79
C SER A 323 7.95 24.53 -13.65
N GLY A 324 8.69 23.43 -13.84
CA GLY A 324 9.50 22.78 -12.83
C GLY A 324 8.66 21.98 -11.85
N ASN A 325 9.02 22.01 -10.57
CA ASN A 325 8.31 21.29 -9.53
C ASN A 325 6.90 21.84 -9.33
N LEU A 326 5.97 20.92 -9.06
CA LEU A 326 4.55 21.19 -8.94
C LEU A 326 4.10 21.04 -7.46
N ASN A 327 3.07 21.79 -7.09
CA ASN A 327 2.34 21.61 -5.84
C ASN A 327 0.90 21.12 -6.05
N GLU A 328 0.55 20.82 -7.29
CA GLU A 328 -0.79 20.38 -7.66
C GLU A 328 -1.13 19.02 -7.06
N VAL A 329 -2.40 18.88 -6.72
CA VAL A 329 -2.99 17.64 -6.27
C VAL A 329 -4.21 17.33 -7.13
N TRP A 330 -4.31 16.12 -7.63
CA TRP A 330 -5.42 15.65 -8.46
C TRP A 330 -5.97 14.35 -7.90
N ASN A 331 -7.27 14.13 -8.05
CA ASN A 331 -7.87 12.85 -7.72
C ASN A 331 -8.84 12.34 -8.79
N SER A 332 -9.07 11.03 -8.78
CA SER A 332 -9.98 10.36 -9.69
C SER A 332 -10.64 9.16 -9.00
N SER A 333 -11.93 8.99 -9.23
CA SER A 333 -12.68 7.82 -8.76
C SER A 333 -12.70 6.66 -9.77
N ASP A 334 -12.17 6.88 -10.98
CA ASP A 334 -12.18 5.89 -12.07
C ASP A 334 -10.81 5.72 -12.76
N GLY A 335 -9.82 6.58 -12.43
CA GLY A 335 -8.50 6.59 -13.06
C GLY A 335 -8.47 7.29 -14.44
N ILE A 336 -9.60 7.78 -14.93
CA ILE A 336 -9.77 8.37 -16.26
C ILE A 336 -10.13 9.85 -16.15
N ASN A 337 -11.14 10.16 -15.35
CA ASN A 337 -11.61 11.52 -15.11
C ASN A 337 -10.96 12.08 -13.85
N TRP A 338 -10.23 13.18 -13.99
CA TRP A 338 -9.43 13.77 -12.92
C TRP A 338 -9.93 15.13 -12.52
N ASN A 339 -9.97 15.38 -11.21
CA ASN A 339 -10.37 16.65 -10.61
C ASN A 339 -9.21 17.23 -9.82
N GLN A 340 -8.88 18.49 -10.10
CA GLN A 340 -7.85 19.20 -9.32
C GLN A 340 -8.40 19.50 -7.93
N GLN A 341 -7.56 19.28 -6.94
CA GLN A 341 -7.84 19.49 -5.53
C GLN A 341 -7.03 20.67 -4.98
N THR A 342 -7.23 21.02 -3.72
CA THR A 342 -6.41 22.00 -3.02
C THR A 342 -4.94 21.59 -3.11
N SER A 343 -4.10 22.49 -3.60
CA SER A 343 -2.67 22.30 -3.77
C SER A 343 -1.93 22.30 -2.42
N LEU A 344 -0.74 21.72 -2.42
CA LEU A 344 0.22 21.88 -1.31
C LEU A 344 0.70 23.33 -1.22
N ASP A 345 1.13 23.74 -0.03
CA ASP A 345 1.74 25.08 0.15
C ASP A 345 3.07 25.24 -0.60
N ASN A 346 3.78 24.15 -0.83
CA ASN A 346 5.07 24.13 -1.50
C ASN A 346 5.10 23.12 -2.64
N THR A 347 5.89 23.43 -3.66
CA THR A 347 6.18 22.49 -4.75
C THR A 347 7.07 21.35 -4.25
N THR A 348 6.90 20.15 -4.80
CA THR A 348 7.71 18.99 -4.42
C THR A 348 7.75 17.94 -5.53
N LYS A 349 8.93 17.33 -5.73
CA LYS A 349 9.12 16.12 -6.54
C LYS A 349 9.99 15.11 -5.79
N ASN A 350 10.01 13.88 -6.25
CA ASN A 350 10.79 12.80 -5.63
C ASN A 350 10.48 12.62 -4.12
N HIS A 351 9.29 13.04 -3.71
CA HIS A 351 8.73 12.77 -2.39
C HIS A 351 8.10 11.38 -2.38
N SER A 352 7.81 10.88 -1.21
CA SER A 352 7.06 9.65 -1.03
C SER A 352 5.71 9.95 -0.37
N SER A 353 4.68 9.16 -0.68
CA SER A 353 3.35 9.32 -0.07
C SER A 353 2.81 7.99 0.40
N VAL A 354 2.11 8.04 1.54
CA VAL A 354 1.39 6.90 2.12
C VAL A 354 0.09 7.38 2.75
N VAL A 355 -0.82 6.45 2.98
CA VAL A 355 -1.99 6.68 3.84
C VAL A 355 -1.71 6.06 5.20
N PHE A 356 -1.70 6.87 6.23
CA PHE A 356 -1.45 6.46 7.61
C PHE A 356 -2.42 7.16 8.56
N ASP A 357 -3.01 6.37 9.45
CA ASP A 357 -3.89 6.85 10.51
C ASP A 357 -5.04 7.75 9.97
N GLY A 358 -5.63 7.33 8.84
CA GLY A 358 -6.74 8.02 8.19
C GLY A 358 -6.37 9.28 7.40
N LYS A 359 -5.08 9.56 7.21
CA LYS A 359 -4.57 10.75 6.50
C LYS A 359 -3.62 10.37 5.37
N ILE A 360 -3.53 11.23 4.35
CA ILE A 360 -2.42 11.15 3.39
C ILE A 360 -1.21 11.84 4.01
N TRP A 361 -0.06 11.21 3.92
CA TRP A 361 1.25 11.74 4.31
C TRP A 361 2.13 11.88 3.09
N VAL A 362 2.77 13.03 2.94
CA VAL A 362 3.75 13.34 1.88
C VAL A 362 5.06 13.67 2.56
N ILE A 363 6.10 12.90 2.30
CA ILE A 363 7.36 12.91 3.05
C ILE A 363 8.52 13.35 2.16
N GLY A 364 9.27 14.35 2.61
CA GLY A 364 10.50 14.80 1.96
C GLY A 364 10.28 15.42 0.59
N GLY A 365 11.15 15.07 -0.36
CA GLY A 365 11.13 15.57 -1.73
C GLY A 365 12.06 16.75 -1.96
N ASP A 366 12.29 17.06 -3.23
CA ASP A 366 13.08 18.19 -3.69
C ASP A 366 12.18 19.42 -3.87
N ASP A 367 12.68 20.57 -3.49
CA ASP A 367 12.03 21.86 -3.76
C ASP A 367 12.40 22.39 -5.15
N SER A 368 11.88 23.56 -5.52
CA SER A 368 12.15 24.22 -6.80
C SER A 368 13.63 24.58 -7.01
N ASP A 369 14.40 24.70 -5.94
CA ASP A 369 15.85 24.87 -5.97
C ASP A 369 16.64 23.57 -6.23
N GLY A 370 15.94 22.42 -6.35
CA GLY A 370 16.53 21.10 -6.55
C GLY A 370 17.11 20.47 -5.28
N SER A 371 16.96 21.11 -4.13
CA SER A 371 17.48 20.58 -2.86
C SER A 371 16.45 19.73 -2.12
N PRO A 372 16.86 18.60 -1.52
CA PRO A 372 16.01 17.80 -0.65
C PRO A 372 15.56 18.58 0.59
N LYS A 373 14.34 18.32 1.04
CA LYS A 373 13.77 19.01 2.21
C LYS A 373 13.47 18.04 3.36
N ARG A 374 13.55 18.59 4.56
CA ARG A 374 13.18 17.94 5.81
C ARG A 374 11.79 18.43 6.22
N ARG A 375 10.76 17.94 5.53
CA ARG A 375 9.38 18.32 5.78
C ARG A 375 8.44 17.17 5.50
N TYR A 376 7.23 17.27 6.00
CA TYR A 376 6.11 16.45 5.59
C TYR A 376 4.82 17.26 5.58
N PHE A 377 3.88 16.79 4.75
CA PHE A 377 2.53 17.33 4.68
C PHE A 377 1.55 16.23 5.08
N THR A 378 0.44 16.62 5.69
CA THR A 378 -0.66 15.70 5.97
C THR A 378 -1.97 16.28 5.43
N TYR A 379 -2.83 15.40 4.92
CA TYR A 379 -4.19 15.74 4.48
C TYR A 379 -5.20 14.94 5.28
N ASP A 380 -6.11 15.60 5.96
CA ASP A 380 -7.09 15.01 6.87
C ASP A 380 -8.45 14.69 6.22
N GLY A 381 -8.56 14.86 4.91
CA GLY A 381 -9.81 14.75 4.15
C GLY A 381 -10.43 16.11 3.81
N SER A 382 -9.92 17.19 4.39
CA SER A 382 -10.40 18.55 4.17
C SER A 382 -9.27 19.54 3.90
N ASN A 383 -8.21 19.48 4.70
CA ASN A 383 -7.13 20.46 4.67
C ASN A 383 -5.75 19.81 4.65
N TRP A 384 -4.81 20.49 3.98
CA TRP A 384 -3.40 20.20 4.09
C TRP A 384 -2.80 20.94 5.29
N SER A 385 -1.92 20.26 6.01
CA SER A 385 -1.07 20.82 7.05
C SER A 385 0.38 20.52 6.72
N SER A 386 1.27 21.51 6.83
CA SER A 386 2.70 21.32 6.62
C SER A 386 3.45 21.36 7.94
N LEU A 387 4.36 20.42 8.14
CA LEU A 387 5.26 20.36 9.28
C LEU A 387 6.69 20.30 8.77
N LEU A 388 7.47 21.33 9.10
CA LEU A 388 8.82 21.51 8.55
C LEU A 388 9.90 20.72 9.31
N SER A 389 9.60 20.19 10.47
CA SER A 389 10.58 19.52 11.32
C SER A 389 9.99 18.27 11.94
N PRO A 390 10.34 17.09 11.44
CA PRO A 390 10.03 15.86 12.16
C PRO A 390 10.80 15.84 13.49
N GLU A 391 10.10 15.62 14.59
CA GLU A 391 10.64 15.65 15.93
C GLU A 391 10.58 14.30 16.64
N LYS A 392 11.58 14.04 17.47
CA LYS A 392 11.60 12.93 18.41
C LYS A 392 10.78 13.30 19.66
N SER A 393 10.56 12.34 20.54
CA SER A 393 9.87 12.55 21.83
C SER A 393 10.52 13.59 22.74
N ASP A 394 11.84 13.83 22.60
CA ASP A 394 12.59 14.84 23.34
C ASP A 394 12.62 16.23 22.68
N GLY A 395 11.87 16.40 21.59
CA GLY A 395 11.80 17.65 20.82
C GLY A 395 13.01 17.89 19.89
N SER A 396 13.99 16.98 19.87
CA SER A 396 15.10 17.09 18.93
C SER A 396 14.69 16.67 17.52
N ILE A 397 15.42 17.17 16.53
CA ILE A 397 15.17 16.84 15.12
C ILE A 397 15.40 15.33 14.90
N ALA A 398 14.43 14.67 14.26
CA ALA A 398 14.51 13.26 13.95
C ALA A 398 15.42 13.01 12.75
N TRP A 399 14.89 13.02 11.54
CA TRP A 399 15.64 12.67 10.34
C TRP A 399 16.09 13.90 9.53
N SER A 400 17.15 13.70 8.75
CA SER A 400 17.69 14.74 7.88
C SER A 400 16.81 14.96 6.64
N GLN A 401 17.05 16.09 5.94
CA GLN A 401 16.44 16.31 4.63
C GLN A 401 16.65 15.13 3.71
N ARG A 402 15.63 14.81 2.90
CA ARG A 402 15.70 13.68 1.96
C ARG A 402 14.70 13.78 0.83
N SER A 403 15.08 13.20 -0.31
CA SER A 403 14.20 12.89 -1.43
C SER A 403 14.45 11.48 -1.91
N SER A 404 13.60 10.97 -2.79
CA SER A 404 13.69 9.61 -3.33
C SER A 404 13.81 8.55 -2.21
N THR A 405 13.12 8.79 -1.09
CA THR A 405 13.01 7.89 0.06
C THR A 405 11.86 6.93 -0.12
N LEU A 406 11.90 5.80 0.56
CA LEU A 406 10.79 4.88 0.65
C LEU A 406 9.99 5.13 1.93
N THR A 407 8.66 5.17 1.81
CA THR A 407 7.75 5.14 2.96
C THR A 407 6.84 3.93 2.90
N LEU A 408 6.63 3.29 4.04
CA LEU A 408 5.77 2.12 4.20
C LEU A 408 4.94 2.25 5.47
N ILE A 409 3.80 1.56 5.48
CA ILE A 409 3.04 1.34 6.71
C ILE A 409 3.21 -0.13 7.10
N PHE A 410 3.78 -0.34 8.27
CA PHE A 410 4.02 -1.67 8.81
C PHE A 410 3.81 -1.68 10.33
N ASP A 411 3.04 -2.63 10.83
CA ASP A 411 2.67 -2.77 12.24
C ASP A 411 2.07 -1.49 12.86
N ASN A 412 1.30 -0.75 12.07
CA ASN A 412 0.72 0.56 12.43
C ASN A 412 1.75 1.65 12.75
N TYR A 413 2.94 1.54 12.21
CA TYR A 413 3.92 2.63 12.16
C TYR A 413 4.11 3.11 10.73
N LEU A 414 4.39 4.40 10.58
CA LEU A 414 4.89 4.96 9.33
C LEU A 414 6.41 4.85 9.32
N TRP A 415 6.94 4.18 8.31
CA TRP A 415 8.38 3.96 8.14
C TRP A 415 8.95 4.83 7.05
N VAL A 416 10.15 5.39 7.28
CA VAL A 416 10.94 6.16 6.31
C VAL A 416 12.32 5.49 6.19
N ILE A 417 12.68 5.10 4.97
CA ILE A 417 13.85 4.26 4.71
C ILE A 417 14.71 4.89 3.63
N GLY A 418 15.96 5.18 3.95
CA GLY A 418 16.95 5.69 3.01
C GLY A 418 16.60 7.03 2.39
N GLY A 419 17.05 7.24 1.17
CA GLY A 419 16.82 8.44 0.37
C GLY A 419 18.08 9.21 0.04
N TYR A 420 17.94 10.27 -0.75
CA TYR A 420 19.01 11.18 -1.13
C TYR A 420 19.00 12.42 -0.22
N LYS A 421 20.14 12.73 0.39
CA LYS A 421 20.31 13.81 1.39
C LYS A 421 20.74 15.14 0.77
N GLY A 422 21.30 15.12 -0.43
CA GLY A 422 21.86 16.29 -1.07
C GLY A 422 23.38 16.24 -1.23
N GLU A 423 24.00 17.39 -1.50
CA GLU A 423 25.42 17.51 -1.85
C GLU A 423 26.34 17.49 -0.61
N THR A 424 26.31 16.45 0.17
CA THR A 424 27.27 16.22 1.27
C THR A 424 28.12 14.98 0.98
N SER A 425 29.14 14.72 1.78
CA SER A 425 29.99 13.50 1.64
C SER A 425 29.20 12.22 1.72
N GLU A 426 28.08 12.20 2.48
CA GLU A 426 27.09 11.12 2.48
C GLU A 426 25.88 11.55 1.65
N LYS A 427 25.87 11.20 0.37
CA LYS A 427 24.79 11.60 -0.55
C LYS A 427 23.51 10.79 -0.39
N VAL A 428 23.62 9.52 -0.01
CA VAL A 428 22.51 8.60 0.19
C VAL A 428 22.50 8.06 1.62
N LEU A 429 21.32 7.73 2.11
CA LEU A 429 21.07 7.34 3.49
C LEU A 429 20.78 5.85 3.59
N ALA A 430 21.25 5.23 4.66
CA ALA A 430 20.91 3.87 5.07
C ALA A 430 20.05 3.84 6.35
N ASP A 431 19.70 5.01 6.87
CA ASP A 431 18.94 5.11 8.11
C ASP A 431 17.47 4.70 7.91
N VAL A 432 16.89 4.19 8.97
CA VAL A 432 15.49 3.79 9.04
C VAL A 432 14.84 4.50 10.23
N TRP A 433 13.72 5.11 9.98
CA TRP A 433 12.94 5.83 10.97
C TRP A 433 11.51 5.32 10.99
N LYS A 434 10.88 5.33 12.15
CA LYS A 434 9.46 5.04 12.29
C LYS A 434 8.76 6.12 13.11
N TYR A 435 7.51 6.39 12.76
CA TYR A 435 6.61 7.30 13.46
C TYR A 435 5.44 6.53 14.06
N GLY A 436 5.21 6.73 15.35
CA GLY A 436 4.13 6.09 16.09
C GLY A 436 4.32 6.21 17.59
N LYS A 437 3.54 5.43 18.36
CA LYS A 437 3.60 5.34 19.82
C LYS A 437 4.76 4.48 20.30
#